data_f9beda4c2f2adb2a3d3c7455e8eb1e7c
#
_entry.id   f9beda4c2f2adb2a3d3c7455e8eb1e7c
#
_cell.length_a   1.000
_cell.length_b   1.000
_cell.length_c   1.000
_cell.angle_alpha   90.00
_cell.angle_beta   90.00
_cell.angle_gamma   90.00
#
_symmetry.space_group_name_H-M   'P 1'
#
loop_
_entity.id
_entity.type
_entity.pdbx_description
1 polymer ?
#
loop_
_entity_poly.entity_id
_entity_poly.type
_entity_poly.pdbx_seq_one_letter_code
_entity_poly.pdbx_strand_id
1 'polypeptide(L)'
;LSKISKILFILNNFVSKCHHKKEEKFIFPYLINKGGEEASLANEMINQHRVIENLENQLESNLNIKSLQKINQILTDFVMILDSHILEENSVVFAYAEISIDEFEKEIVLKKIGYFEKENSELCNKDKYLKILNEL
;
A
#
# COMPACT_ATOMS: atom_id res chain seq x y z
N LEU A 1 4.81 20.66 9.41
CA LEU A 1 5.85 19.69 9.00
C LEU A 1 5.90 18.46 9.91
N SER A 2 5.74 18.65 11.22
CA SER A 2 5.71 17.52 12.17
C SER A 2 4.58 16.53 11.89
N LYS A 3 3.40 17.02 11.54
CA LYS A 3 2.27 16.16 11.17
C LYS A 3 2.54 15.40 9.89
N ILE A 4 3.14 16.05 8.90
CA ILE A 4 3.50 15.42 7.62
C ILE A 4 4.53 14.31 7.86
N SER A 5 5.51 14.55 8.72
CA SER A 5 6.52 13.53 9.07
C SER A 5 5.89 12.30 9.71
N LYS A 6 4.89 12.49 10.58
CA LYS A 6 4.16 11.37 11.21
C LYS A 6 3.33 10.59 10.19
N ILE A 7 2.65 11.28 9.28
CA ILE A 7 1.91 10.64 8.19
C ILE A 7 2.87 9.86 7.30
N LEU A 8 4.00 10.45 6.93
CA LEU A 8 5.01 9.80 6.10
C LEU A 8 5.57 8.54 6.78
N PHE A 9 5.77 8.57 8.09
CA PHE A 9 6.18 7.39 8.86
C PHE A 9 5.16 6.25 8.73
N ILE A 10 3.87 6.55 8.81
CA ILE A 10 2.80 5.55 8.65
C ILE A 10 2.79 4.99 7.22
N LEU A 11 2.88 5.87 6.23
CA LEU A 11 2.90 5.46 4.81
C LEU A 11 4.08 4.56 4.49
N ASN A 12 5.28 4.94 4.90
CA ASN A 12 6.49 4.15 4.64
C ASN A 12 6.47 2.79 5.31
N ASN A 13 6.00 2.72 6.54
CA ASN A 13 6.11 1.50 7.33
C ASN A 13 4.86 0.63 7.21
N PHE A 14 3.69 1.14 7.54
CA PHE A 14 2.47 0.33 7.51
C PHE A 14 1.95 0.11 6.10
N VAL A 15 1.83 1.17 5.32
CA VAL A 15 1.23 1.07 3.97
C VAL A 15 2.18 0.36 3.01
N SER A 16 3.40 0.86 2.84
CA SER A 16 4.32 0.30 1.83
C SER A 16 5.00 -1.00 2.27
N LYS A 17 5.55 -1.04 3.48
CA LYS A 17 6.33 -2.22 3.93
C LYS A 17 5.49 -3.34 4.52
N CYS A 18 4.26 -3.07 4.96
CA CYS A 18 3.36 -4.11 5.44
C CYS A 18 2.22 -4.37 4.46
N HIS A 19 1.31 -3.42 4.27
CA HIS A 19 0.09 -3.58 3.48
C HIS A 19 0.37 -3.93 2.01
N HIS A 20 1.05 -3.06 1.28
CA HIS A 20 1.40 -3.31 -0.12
C HIS A 20 2.27 -4.56 -0.29
N LYS A 21 3.17 -4.80 0.66
CA LYS A 21 4.04 -5.97 0.61
C LYS A 21 3.26 -7.28 0.69
N LYS A 22 2.24 -7.34 1.53
CA LYS A 22 1.36 -8.52 1.63
C LYS A 22 0.62 -8.77 0.33
N GLU A 23 0.10 -7.72 -0.30
CA GLU A 23 -0.58 -7.83 -1.58
C GLU A 23 0.34 -8.36 -2.68
N GLU A 24 1.53 -7.78 -2.80
CA GLU A 24 2.51 -8.17 -3.83
C GLU A 24 3.06 -9.58 -3.62
N LYS A 25 3.22 -10.02 -2.38
CA LYS A 25 3.76 -11.36 -2.08
C LYS A 25 2.71 -12.46 -2.15
N PHE A 26 1.48 -12.18 -1.70
CA PHE A 26 0.53 -13.26 -1.40
C PHE A 26 -0.76 -13.21 -2.21
N ILE A 27 -1.16 -12.06 -2.72
CA ILE A 27 -2.41 -11.90 -3.47
C ILE A 27 -2.18 -11.77 -4.96
N PHE A 28 -1.38 -10.80 -5.38
CA PHE A 28 -1.16 -10.51 -6.80
C PHE A 28 -0.52 -11.65 -7.59
N PRO A 29 0.35 -12.51 -7.03
CA PRO A 29 0.87 -13.65 -7.79
C PRO A 29 -0.21 -14.59 -8.33
N TYR A 30 -1.31 -14.79 -7.61
CA TYR A 30 -2.45 -15.59 -8.10
C TYR A 30 -3.10 -14.94 -9.32
N LEU A 31 -3.29 -13.63 -9.30
CA LEU A 31 -3.86 -12.88 -10.42
C LEU A 31 -2.92 -12.88 -11.63
N ILE A 32 -1.63 -12.70 -11.38
CA ILE A 32 -0.60 -12.71 -12.45
C ILE A 32 -0.56 -14.08 -13.13
N ASN A 33 -0.66 -15.17 -12.37
CA ASN A 33 -0.67 -16.51 -12.90
C ASN A 33 -1.91 -16.83 -13.73
N LYS A 34 -3.02 -16.16 -13.49
CA LYS A 34 -4.23 -16.31 -14.32
C LYS A 34 -4.02 -15.75 -15.72
N GLY A 35 -3.14 -14.77 -15.90
CA GLY A 35 -2.95 -14.08 -17.18
C GLY A 35 -4.12 -13.15 -17.50
N GLY A 36 -4.15 -12.64 -18.72
CA GLY A 36 -5.24 -11.80 -19.21
C GLY A 36 -5.47 -10.54 -18.37
N GLU A 37 -6.72 -10.20 -18.13
CA GLU A 37 -7.14 -8.99 -17.44
C GLU A 37 -6.69 -8.99 -15.98
N GLU A 38 -6.79 -10.12 -15.29
CA GLU A 38 -6.36 -10.26 -13.89
C GLU A 38 -4.88 -9.94 -13.72
N ALA A 39 -4.03 -10.45 -14.60
CA ALA A 39 -2.59 -10.17 -14.58
C ALA A 39 -2.32 -8.70 -14.88
N SER A 40 -3.03 -8.12 -15.83
CA SER A 40 -2.90 -6.70 -16.20
C SER A 40 -3.25 -5.79 -15.01
N LEU A 41 -4.35 -6.08 -14.33
CA LEU A 41 -4.79 -5.32 -13.16
C LEU A 41 -3.80 -5.42 -12.01
N ALA A 42 -3.31 -6.62 -11.71
CA ALA A 42 -2.34 -6.83 -10.64
C ALA A 42 -1.02 -6.08 -10.93
N ASN A 43 -0.53 -6.13 -12.16
CA ASN A 43 0.67 -5.41 -12.57
C ASN A 43 0.47 -3.90 -12.50
N GLU A 44 -0.72 -3.41 -12.84
CA GLU A 44 -1.07 -1.98 -12.70
C GLU A 44 -1.02 -1.55 -11.23
N MET A 45 -1.55 -2.37 -10.32
CA MET A 45 -1.48 -2.07 -8.89
C MET A 45 -0.03 -2.01 -8.39
N ILE A 46 0.82 -2.93 -8.84
CA ILE A 46 2.24 -2.92 -8.49
C ILE A 46 2.91 -1.63 -9.01
N ASN A 47 2.61 -1.24 -10.24
CA ASN A 47 3.13 0.02 -10.81
C ASN A 47 2.67 1.23 -9.99
N GLN A 48 1.42 1.25 -9.56
CA GLN A 48 0.89 2.32 -8.71
C GLN A 48 1.58 2.34 -7.34
N HIS A 49 1.88 1.17 -6.76
CA HIS A 49 2.68 1.08 -5.53
C HIS A 49 4.05 1.74 -5.71
N ARG A 50 4.71 1.54 -6.86
CA ARG A 50 6.03 2.15 -7.13
C ARG A 50 5.91 3.68 -7.26
N VAL A 51 4.84 4.17 -7.87
CA VAL A 51 4.57 5.62 -7.94
C VAL A 51 4.35 6.21 -6.54
N ILE A 52 3.56 5.53 -5.71
CA ILE A 52 3.31 5.93 -4.31
C ILE A 52 4.62 5.99 -3.52
N GLU A 53 5.44 4.95 -3.60
CA GLU A 53 6.76 4.92 -2.94
C GLU A 53 7.69 6.04 -3.41
N ASN A 54 7.68 6.34 -4.71
CA ASN A 54 8.46 7.44 -5.25
C ASN A 54 8.01 8.79 -4.70
N LEU A 55 6.70 9.00 -4.58
CA LEU A 55 6.15 10.23 -3.98
C LEU A 55 6.50 10.33 -2.49
N GLU A 56 6.49 9.21 -1.76
CA GLU A 56 6.96 9.15 -0.37
C GLU A 56 8.41 9.63 -0.26
N ASN A 57 9.29 9.15 -1.13
CA ASN A 57 10.70 9.52 -1.15
C ASN A 57 10.89 11.00 -1.50
N GLN A 58 10.12 11.51 -2.47
CA GLN A 58 10.15 12.93 -2.84
C GLN A 58 9.67 13.80 -1.69
N LEU A 59 8.63 13.38 -0.98
CA LEU A 59 8.10 14.12 0.17
C LEU A 59 9.15 14.20 1.28
N GLU A 60 9.80 13.07 1.60
CA GLU A 60 10.85 13.02 2.61
C GLU A 60 12.01 13.95 2.28
N SER A 61 12.49 13.93 1.04
CA SER A 61 13.58 14.81 0.58
C SER A 61 13.22 16.29 0.67
N ASN A 62 11.97 16.65 0.32
CA ASN A 62 11.53 18.04 0.36
C ASN A 62 11.21 18.54 1.79
N LEU A 63 10.86 17.64 2.71
CA LEU A 63 10.77 18.01 4.13
C LEU A 63 12.14 18.41 4.68
N ASN A 64 13.19 17.73 4.27
CA ASN A 64 14.55 18.06 4.70
C ASN A 64 15.00 19.44 4.23
N ILE A 65 14.62 19.86 3.03
CA ILE A 65 14.93 21.20 2.48
C ILE A 65 13.85 22.23 2.76
N LYS A 66 12.74 21.84 3.40
CA LYS A 66 11.62 22.72 3.82
C LYS A 66 11.01 23.54 2.67
N SER A 67 10.90 22.97 1.49
CA SER A 67 10.28 23.62 0.34
C SER A 67 8.77 23.42 0.37
N LEU A 68 8.04 24.38 0.95
CA LEU A 68 6.59 24.32 1.13
C LEU A 68 5.82 24.18 -0.19
N GLN A 69 6.27 24.89 -1.23
CA GLN A 69 5.63 24.85 -2.54
C GLN A 69 5.71 23.43 -3.15
N LYS A 70 6.90 22.83 -3.09
CA LYS A 70 7.11 21.46 -3.58
C LYS A 70 6.37 20.43 -2.74
N ILE A 71 6.35 20.61 -1.42
CA ILE A 71 5.60 19.75 -0.51
C ILE A 71 4.11 19.75 -0.85
N ASN A 72 3.52 20.93 -1.08
CA ASN A 72 2.11 21.03 -1.47
C ASN A 72 1.82 20.32 -2.79
N GLN A 73 2.69 20.47 -3.78
CA GLN A 73 2.52 19.82 -5.07
C GLN A 73 2.59 18.29 -4.92
N ILE A 74 3.58 17.79 -4.19
CA ILE A 74 3.75 16.36 -3.95
C ILE A 74 2.55 15.78 -3.18
N LEU A 75 2.07 16.47 -2.15
CA LEU A 75 0.89 16.06 -1.39
C LEU A 75 -0.37 15.98 -2.26
N THR A 76 -0.55 16.96 -3.15
CA THR A 76 -1.66 16.95 -4.09
C THR A 76 -1.60 15.73 -5.02
N ASP A 77 -0.45 15.48 -5.62
CA ASP A 77 -0.24 14.33 -6.49
C ASP A 77 -0.42 13.02 -5.71
N PHE A 78 0.08 12.98 -4.49
CA PHE A 78 -0.04 11.81 -3.61
C PHE A 78 -1.49 11.46 -3.29
N VAL A 79 -2.29 12.46 -2.90
CA VAL A 79 -3.71 12.26 -2.58
C VAL A 79 -4.46 11.75 -3.81
N MET A 80 -4.19 12.32 -4.98
CA MET A 80 -4.84 11.91 -6.23
C MET A 80 -4.53 10.45 -6.59
N ILE A 81 -3.28 10.06 -6.55
CA ILE A 81 -2.90 8.68 -6.91
C ILE A 81 -3.38 7.67 -5.86
N LEU A 82 -3.28 8.00 -4.59
CA LEU A 82 -3.69 7.11 -3.51
C LEU A 82 -5.20 6.90 -3.51
N ASP A 83 -5.98 7.94 -3.69
CA ASP A 83 -7.44 7.88 -3.75
C ASP A 83 -7.90 7.01 -4.93
N SER A 84 -7.34 7.25 -6.11
CA SER A 84 -7.61 6.47 -7.31
C SER A 84 -7.18 5.01 -7.14
N HIS A 85 -6.03 4.77 -6.55
CA HIS A 85 -5.50 3.42 -6.28
C HIS A 85 -6.43 2.63 -5.35
N ILE A 86 -6.84 3.23 -4.23
CA ILE A 86 -7.74 2.59 -3.27
C ILE A 86 -9.09 2.25 -3.92
N LEU A 87 -9.63 3.18 -4.68
CA LEU A 87 -10.91 2.98 -5.37
C LEU A 87 -10.84 1.83 -6.37
N GLU A 88 -9.82 1.80 -7.20
CA GLU A 88 -9.63 0.76 -8.21
C GLU A 88 -9.37 -0.60 -7.57
N GLU A 89 -8.54 -0.66 -6.55
CA GLU A 89 -8.24 -1.88 -5.82
C GLU A 89 -9.49 -2.46 -5.17
N ASN A 90 -10.24 -1.66 -4.44
CA ASN A 90 -11.44 -2.12 -3.74
C ASN A 90 -12.59 -2.48 -4.70
N SER A 91 -12.76 -1.72 -5.78
CA SER A 91 -13.91 -1.89 -6.70
C SER A 91 -13.66 -2.96 -7.76
N VAL A 92 -12.42 -3.15 -8.20
CA VAL A 92 -12.09 -4.00 -9.35
C VAL A 92 -11.14 -5.13 -8.97
N VAL A 93 -9.96 -4.80 -8.45
CA VAL A 93 -8.89 -5.79 -8.25
C VAL A 93 -9.27 -6.85 -7.25
N PHE A 94 -9.80 -6.48 -6.09
CA PHE A 94 -10.23 -7.45 -5.08
C PHE A 94 -11.49 -8.21 -5.50
N ALA A 95 -12.34 -7.65 -6.34
CA ALA A 95 -13.45 -8.38 -6.93
C ALA A 95 -12.95 -9.52 -7.84
N TYR A 96 -11.95 -9.25 -8.66
CA TYR A 96 -11.28 -10.30 -9.45
C TYR A 96 -10.58 -11.33 -8.58
N ALA A 97 -9.88 -10.90 -7.54
CA ALA A 97 -9.21 -11.79 -6.59
C ALA A 97 -10.20 -12.73 -5.91
N GLU A 98 -11.36 -12.21 -5.50
CA GLU A 98 -12.42 -13.00 -4.85
C GLU A 98 -12.93 -14.13 -5.75
N ILE A 99 -13.02 -13.88 -7.06
CA ILE A 99 -13.47 -14.87 -8.04
C ILE A 99 -12.34 -15.81 -8.45
N SER A 100 -11.12 -15.28 -8.64
CA SER A 100 -9.99 -16.00 -9.23
C SER A 100 -9.26 -16.92 -8.25
N ILE A 101 -9.34 -16.62 -6.95
CA ILE A 101 -8.69 -17.41 -5.90
C ILE A 101 -9.75 -18.32 -5.26
N ASP A 102 -9.58 -19.64 -5.36
CA ASP A 102 -10.54 -20.58 -4.77
C ASP A 102 -10.45 -20.61 -3.23
N GLU A 103 -11.43 -21.25 -2.58
CA GLU A 103 -11.51 -21.29 -1.12
C GLU A 103 -10.30 -21.95 -0.46
N PHE A 104 -9.74 -22.99 -1.07
CA PHE A 104 -8.55 -23.66 -0.57
C PHE A 104 -7.32 -22.75 -0.67
N GLU A 105 -7.15 -22.07 -1.80
CA GLU A 105 -6.09 -21.09 -2.01
C GLU A 105 -6.22 -19.90 -1.07
N LYS A 106 -7.45 -19.42 -0.81
CA LYS A 106 -7.74 -18.35 0.15
C LYS A 106 -7.25 -18.67 1.54
N GLU A 107 -7.48 -19.92 2.01
CA GLU A 107 -6.98 -20.36 3.31
C GLU A 107 -5.47 -20.32 3.39
N ILE A 108 -4.79 -20.74 2.32
CA ILE A 108 -3.33 -20.71 2.24
C ILE A 108 -2.83 -19.26 2.29
N VAL A 109 -3.45 -18.37 1.50
CA VAL A 109 -3.11 -16.94 1.46
C VAL A 109 -3.27 -16.31 2.84
N LEU A 110 -4.39 -16.55 3.51
CA LEU A 110 -4.66 -16.01 4.84
C LEU A 110 -3.63 -16.49 5.88
N LYS A 111 -3.22 -17.73 5.83
CA LYS A 111 -2.18 -18.27 6.71
C LYS A 111 -0.82 -17.61 6.45
N LYS A 112 -0.46 -17.42 5.18
CA LYS A 112 0.79 -16.75 4.80
C LYS A 112 0.79 -15.29 5.24
N ILE A 113 -0.32 -14.59 5.06
CA ILE A 113 -0.48 -13.20 5.51
C ILE A 113 -0.33 -13.12 7.03
N GLY A 114 -1.02 -13.98 7.77
CA GLY A 114 -0.92 -14.03 9.23
C GLY A 114 0.49 -14.30 9.72
N TYR A 115 1.22 -15.20 9.06
CA TYR A 115 2.60 -15.50 9.38
C TYR A 115 3.52 -14.31 9.10
N PHE A 116 3.33 -13.65 7.97
CA PHE A 116 4.08 -12.43 7.61
C PHE A 116 3.86 -11.33 8.65
N GLU A 117 2.62 -11.09 9.05
CA GLU A 117 2.28 -10.07 10.04
C GLU A 117 2.95 -10.37 11.40
N LYS A 118 3.00 -11.65 11.78
CA LYS A 118 3.64 -12.09 13.03
C LYS A 118 5.15 -11.89 12.96
N GLU A 119 5.80 -12.23 11.84
CA GLU A 119 7.24 -12.03 11.65
C GLU A 119 7.63 -10.56 11.55
N ASN A 120 6.70 -9.71 11.11
CA ASN A 120 6.88 -8.27 10.94
C ASN A 120 5.97 -7.49 11.90
N SER A 121 5.86 -7.93 13.14
CA SER A 121 4.91 -7.39 14.10
C SER A 121 5.05 -5.89 14.36
N GLU A 122 6.28 -5.36 14.31
CA GLU A 122 6.50 -3.92 14.46
C GLU A 122 5.96 -3.14 13.24
N LEU A 123 6.24 -3.59 12.03
CA LEU A 123 5.77 -2.95 10.80
C LEU A 123 4.27 -3.08 10.62
N CYS A 124 3.68 -4.19 11.08
CA CYS A 124 2.26 -4.51 10.89
C CYS A 124 1.41 -4.22 12.13
N ASN A 125 1.93 -3.52 13.11
CA ASN A 125 1.19 -3.16 14.33
C ASN A 125 0.19 -2.01 14.06
N LYS A 126 -1.00 -2.39 13.62
CA LYS A 126 -2.08 -1.45 13.28
C LYS A 126 -2.41 -0.48 14.41
N ASP A 127 -2.46 -0.96 15.64
CA ASP A 127 -2.82 -0.14 16.79
C ASP A 127 -1.83 0.99 17.05
N LYS A 128 -0.54 0.72 16.84
CA LYS A 128 0.53 1.71 16.94
C LYS A 128 0.30 2.89 15.97
N TYR A 129 -0.05 2.59 14.73
CA TYR A 129 -0.27 3.61 13.70
C TYR A 129 -1.58 4.37 13.90
N LEU A 130 -2.64 3.68 14.35
CA LEU A 130 -3.91 4.32 14.71
C LEU A 130 -3.71 5.30 15.85
N LYS A 131 -2.88 4.94 16.83
CA LYS A 131 -2.54 5.84 17.95
C LYS A 131 -1.85 7.11 17.44
N ILE A 132 -0.89 6.97 16.52
CA ILE A 132 -0.21 8.11 15.90
C ILE A 132 -1.23 9.00 15.18
N LEU A 133 -2.14 8.41 14.39
CA LEU A 133 -3.18 9.16 13.67
C LEU A 133 -4.10 9.93 14.62
N ASN A 134 -4.49 9.33 15.74
CA ASN A 134 -5.35 9.98 16.72
C ASN A 134 -4.68 11.14 17.46
N GLU A 135 -3.35 11.17 17.48
CA GLU A 135 -2.57 12.24 18.11
C GLU A 135 -2.24 13.42 17.15
N LEU A 136 -2.65 13.33 15.90
CA LEU A 136 -2.47 14.42 14.93
C LEU A 136 -3.43 15.57 15.17
#